data_812afbf47b08672e446bfcfee91eaeb0
#
_entry.id   812afbf47b08672e446bfcfee91eaeb0
#
_cell.length_a   1.000
_cell.length_b   1.000
_cell.length_c   1.000
_cell.angle_alpha   90.00
_cell.angle_beta   90.00
_cell.angle_gamma   90.00
#
_symmetry.space_group_name_H-M   'P 1'
#
loop_
_entity.id
_entity.type
_entity.pdbx_description
1 polymer ?
#
loop_
_entity_poly.entity_id
_entity_poly.type
_entity_poly.pdbx_seq_one_letter_code
_entity_poly.pdbx_strand_id
1 'polypeptide(L)'
;MEMVIGPSAGFVLSPAWGCKPPGANMLSFAASLACNPLTTVPNESPQFSAVHWAPHDARLAAQTPALILDWLFDQGSLTRRLTRLSHEHFSVTPLFEGWQALRDDECLALGLASGSEGWVREVYLRGHGEPWVFARSVAGREALRNDGLDLEALGSRSLGELLFCDQGFARQAIEVCRYPSNWLPEGQTEEGLWGRRSRFDRGALGLLVAEVFLPGLWHATEAFKEVR
;
A
#
# COMPACT_ATOMS: atom_id res chain seq x y z
N MET A 1 39.37 33.92 -29.98
CA MET A 1 38.43 35.00 -30.34
C MET A 1 37.07 34.53 -29.84
N GLU A 2 36.43 35.07 -28.90
CA GLU A 2 36.65 36.13 -27.90
C GLU A 2 35.78 35.80 -26.68
N MET A 3 36.34 35.99 -25.58
CA MET A 3 35.89 36.00 -24.21
C MET A 3 34.96 37.20 -24.00
N VAL A 4 33.82 37.06 -23.33
CA VAL A 4 33.23 38.16 -22.55
C VAL A 4 32.73 37.65 -21.21
N ILE A 5 33.23 38.32 -20.17
CA ILE A 5 33.15 38.11 -18.75
C ILE A 5 32.05 39.03 -18.17
N GLY A 6 31.28 38.51 -17.16
CA GLY A 6 30.76 39.05 -15.93
C GLY A 6 29.90 40.33 -15.93
N PRO A 7 29.45 40.88 -14.74
CA PRO A 7 29.83 40.61 -13.32
C PRO A 7 28.61 40.41 -12.38
N SER A 8 28.79 39.83 -11.24
CA SER A 8 28.96 40.21 -9.81
C SER A 8 28.01 41.22 -9.17
N ALA A 9 27.65 40.87 -7.93
CA ALA A 9 27.25 41.68 -6.76
C ALA A 9 25.76 41.93 -6.58
N GLY A 10 25.17 41.66 -5.39
CA GLY A 10 25.37 42.34 -4.17
C GLY A 10 24.66 41.78 -2.95
N PHE A 11 25.42 41.72 -1.95
CA PHE A 11 25.07 41.58 -0.53
C PHE A 11 24.28 42.79 -0.04
N VAL A 12 23.22 42.59 0.78
CA VAL A 12 22.82 43.62 1.76
C VAL A 12 22.41 42.97 3.06
N LEU A 13 23.10 43.39 4.10
CA LEU A 13 22.93 43.06 5.51
C LEU A 13 21.80 43.90 6.14
N SER A 14 21.33 43.36 7.28
CA SER A 14 20.45 43.87 8.34
C SER A 14 20.45 45.39 8.61
N PRO A 15 19.47 45.92 9.43
CA PRO A 15 19.78 46.02 10.84
C PRO A 15 18.62 45.77 11.83
N ALA A 16 19.03 45.36 13.05
CA ALA A 16 18.28 45.36 14.29
C ALA A 16 18.11 46.77 14.88
N TRP A 17 16.99 47.03 15.54
CA TRP A 17 16.77 48.01 16.65
C TRP A 17 15.54 47.50 17.40
N GLY A 18 15.52 47.20 18.61
CA GLY A 18 15.94 47.64 19.88
C GLY A 18 15.10 48.83 20.45
N CYS A 19 14.10 48.53 21.36
CA CYS A 19 13.76 49.43 22.46
C CYS A 19 12.83 48.76 23.49
N LYS A 20 13.25 48.83 24.71
CA LYS A 20 12.56 48.50 25.98
C LYS A 20 12.46 49.80 26.81
N PRO A 21 11.83 49.78 28.05
CA PRO A 21 10.43 50.02 28.41
C PRO A 21 10.23 51.41 29.01
N PRO A 22 9.23 51.81 29.82
CA PRO A 22 9.09 51.47 31.23
C PRO A 22 7.67 51.51 31.85
N GLY A 23 7.56 50.99 33.07
CA GLY A 23 6.77 51.67 34.11
C GLY A 23 5.63 50.85 34.75
N ALA A 24 5.86 50.46 35.97
CA ALA A 24 5.07 49.90 37.01
C ALA A 24 3.63 50.43 37.23
N ASN A 25 2.70 49.56 37.68
CA ASN A 25 2.10 49.76 39.02
C ASN A 25 1.34 48.48 39.47
N MET A 26 1.56 48.17 40.73
CA MET A 26 0.90 47.15 41.54
C MET A 26 -0.57 47.52 41.77
N LEU A 27 -1.46 46.55 41.69
CA LEU A 27 -2.61 46.40 42.62
C LEU A 27 -2.97 44.93 42.71
N SER A 28 -2.87 44.43 43.92
CA SER A 28 -3.23 43.13 44.43
C SER A 28 -4.75 42.95 44.37
N PHE A 29 -5.19 41.85 43.73
CA PHE A 29 -6.50 41.24 44.01
C PHE A 29 -6.31 39.74 44.12
N ALA A 30 -6.37 39.26 45.35
CA ALA A 30 -6.49 37.84 45.65
C ALA A 30 -7.91 37.38 45.28
N ALA A 31 -8.02 36.58 44.23
CA ALA A 31 -9.20 35.77 43.93
C ALA A 31 -8.77 34.31 43.96
N SER A 32 -9.20 33.63 45.01
CA SER A 32 -9.12 32.18 45.15
C SER A 32 -9.93 31.54 44.04
N LEU A 33 -9.26 30.98 43.06
CA LEU A 33 -9.85 30.08 42.06
C LEU A 33 -9.46 28.65 42.42
N ALA A 34 -10.50 27.92 42.86
CA ALA A 34 -10.43 26.48 43.06
C ALA A 34 -9.89 25.78 41.77
N CYS A 35 -8.78 25.11 41.94
CA CYS A 35 -8.19 24.28 40.93
C CYS A 35 -9.08 23.05 40.72
N ASN A 36 -9.94 23.04 39.69
CA ASN A 36 -10.55 21.82 39.22
C ASN A 36 -9.43 20.98 38.56
N PRO A 37 -9.27 19.70 38.91
CA PRO A 37 -8.35 18.83 38.18
C PRO A 37 -8.87 18.68 36.76
N LEU A 38 -8.09 19.15 35.80
CA LEU A 38 -8.26 18.84 34.38
C LEU A 38 -8.30 17.33 34.25
N THR A 39 -9.50 16.83 34.00
CA THR A 39 -9.67 15.43 33.52
C THR A 39 -8.88 15.31 32.26
N THR A 40 -7.73 14.66 32.34
CA THR A 40 -6.94 14.26 31.18
C THR A 40 -7.80 13.26 30.42
N VAL A 41 -8.44 13.70 29.34
CA VAL A 41 -9.04 12.81 28.35
C VAL A 41 -7.87 12.05 27.75
N PRO A 42 -7.84 10.69 27.80
CA PRO A 42 -6.83 9.96 27.13
C PRO A 42 -6.95 10.31 25.65
N ASN A 43 -5.88 10.82 25.08
CA ASN A 43 -5.75 10.96 23.63
C ASN A 43 -5.62 9.53 23.08
N GLU A 44 -6.75 8.85 22.92
CA GLU A 44 -6.81 7.61 22.15
C GLU A 44 -6.52 8.01 20.72
N SER A 45 -5.26 7.93 20.32
CA SER A 45 -4.89 7.81 18.92
C SER A 45 -5.78 6.72 18.34
N PRO A 46 -6.42 6.92 17.18
CA PRO A 46 -7.25 5.87 16.58
C PRO A 46 -6.38 4.62 16.46
N GLN A 47 -6.68 3.61 17.28
CA GLN A 47 -6.11 2.28 17.12
C GLN A 47 -6.62 1.78 15.78
N PHE A 48 -5.82 1.94 14.73
CA PHE A 48 -6.03 1.24 13.49
C PHE A 48 -6.04 -0.24 13.84
N SER A 49 -7.21 -0.85 13.84
CA SER A 49 -7.35 -2.28 14.04
C SER A 49 -6.40 -2.98 13.07
N ALA A 50 -5.44 -3.71 13.59
CA ALA A 50 -4.49 -4.45 12.77
C ALA A 50 -5.27 -5.32 11.79
N VAL A 51 -4.98 -5.19 10.51
CA VAL A 51 -5.63 -6.01 9.47
C VAL A 51 -5.33 -7.47 9.76
N HIS A 52 -6.39 -8.25 9.91
CA HIS A 52 -6.26 -9.67 10.18
C HIS A 52 -6.27 -10.47 8.87
N TRP A 53 -5.11 -10.94 8.47
CA TRP A 53 -4.94 -11.88 7.38
C TRP A 53 -5.16 -13.30 7.88
N ALA A 54 -6.13 -13.99 7.33
CA ALA A 54 -6.54 -15.34 7.74
C ALA A 54 -6.26 -16.37 6.64
N PRO A 55 -5.78 -17.56 6.99
CA PRO A 55 -5.69 -18.66 6.05
C PRO A 55 -7.08 -19.20 5.69
N HIS A 56 -7.15 -20.08 4.70
CA HIS A 56 -8.37 -20.82 4.39
C HIS A 56 -8.76 -21.73 5.55
N ASP A 57 -9.95 -21.52 6.10
CA ASP A 57 -10.52 -22.38 7.13
C ASP A 57 -12.01 -22.69 6.87
N ALA A 58 -12.55 -23.63 7.64
CA ALA A 58 -13.94 -24.07 7.48
C ALA A 58 -14.97 -22.97 7.81
N ARG A 59 -14.65 -22.04 8.71
CA ARG A 59 -15.53 -20.92 9.08
C ARG A 59 -15.63 -19.91 7.95
N LEU A 60 -14.48 -19.53 7.37
CA LEU A 60 -14.44 -18.65 6.21
C LEU A 60 -15.20 -19.26 5.03
N ALA A 61 -14.99 -20.56 4.76
CA ALA A 61 -15.67 -21.29 3.69
C ALA A 61 -17.18 -21.31 3.87
N ALA A 62 -17.67 -21.47 5.12
CA ALA A 62 -19.11 -21.49 5.41
C ALA A 62 -19.80 -20.12 5.28
N GLN A 63 -19.05 -19.02 5.41
CA GLN A 63 -19.57 -17.65 5.42
C GLN A 63 -19.36 -16.88 4.11
N THR A 64 -18.64 -17.45 3.14
CA THR A 64 -18.25 -16.78 1.91
C THR A 64 -18.86 -17.50 0.70
N PRO A 65 -19.51 -16.77 -0.23
CA PRO A 65 -20.03 -17.36 -1.47
C PRO A 65 -18.95 -18.14 -2.24
N ALA A 66 -19.34 -19.27 -2.82
CA ALA A 66 -18.44 -20.17 -3.53
C ALA A 66 -17.67 -19.46 -4.67
N LEU A 67 -18.31 -18.54 -5.38
CA LEU A 67 -17.66 -17.74 -6.43
C LEU A 67 -16.49 -16.92 -5.86
N ILE A 68 -16.68 -16.30 -4.72
CA ILE A 68 -15.63 -15.48 -4.08
C ILE A 68 -14.49 -16.38 -3.59
N LEU A 69 -14.80 -17.51 -2.97
CA LEU A 69 -13.80 -18.48 -2.54
C LEU A 69 -12.94 -18.99 -3.70
N ASP A 70 -13.56 -19.26 -4.83
CA ASP A 70 -12.90 -19.72 -6.05
C ASP A 70 -11.88 -18.68 -6.59
N TRP A 71 -12.17 -17.39 -6.43
CA TRP A 71 -11.22 -16.32 -6.77
C TRP A 71 -10.14 -16.11 -5.70
N LEU A 72 -10.54 -16.16 -4.43
CA LEU A 72 -9.62 -15.91 -3.31
C LEU A 72 -8.53 -16.98 -3.21
N PHE A 73 -8.89 -18.25 -3.39
CA PHE A 73 -7.97 -19.38 -3.16
C PHE A 73 -7.49 -20.06 -4.44
N ASP A 74 -7.68 -19.42 -5.60
CA ASP A 74 -7.10 -19.87 -6.85
C ASP A 74 -5.57 -19.86 -6.77
N GLN A 75 -4.97 -21.05 -6.91
CA GLN A 75 -3.52 -21.25 -6.88
C GLN A 75 -2.85 -20.87 -8.21
N GLY A 76 -3.62 -20.65 -9.25
CA GLY A 76 -3.12 -20.29 -10.57
C GLY A 76 -2.69 -18.83 -10.70
N SER A 77 -2.25 -18.48 -11.91
CA SER A 77 -1.90 -17.09 -12.25
C SER A 77 -3.17 -16.23 -12.38
N LEU A 78 -3.31 -15.22 -11.50
CA LEU A 78 -4.40 -14.24 -11.59
C LEU A 78 -4.37 -13.51 -12.93
N THR A 79 -3.20 -13.12 -13.41
CA THR A 79 -3.04 -12.48 -14.72
C THR A 79 -3.67 -13.31 -15.83
N ARG A 80 -3.36 -14.61 -15.91
CA ARG A 80 -3.95 -15.51 -16.92
C ARG A 80 -5.47 -15.63 -16.78
N ARG A 81 -5.97 -15.63 -15.54
CA ARG A 81 -7.41 -15.71 -15.27
C ARG A 81 -8.13 -14.45 -15.73
N LEU A 82 -7.58 -13.27 -15.40
CA LEU A 82 -8.12 -11.97 -15.84
C LEU A 82 -8.03 -11.78 -17.36
N THR A 83 -6.93 -12.20 -17.99
CA THR A 83 -6.77 -12.16 -19.45
C THR A 83 -7.86 -12.97 -20.15
N ARG A 84 -8.13 -14.19 -19.67
CA ARG A 84 -9.23 -15.02 -20.21
C ARG A 84 -10.61 -14.39 -19.98
N LEU A 85 -10.87 -13.85 -18.78
CA LEU A 85 -12.14 -13.21 -18.44
C LEU A 85 -12.38 -11.96 -19.30
N SER A 86 -11.32 -11.22 -19.63
CA SER A 86 -11.38 -10.02 -20.48
C SER A 86 -11.31 -10.31 -21.98
N HIS A 87 -11.35 -11.58 -22.41
CA HIS A 87 -11.17 -11.95 -23.81
C HIS A 87 -9.95 -11.24 -24.43
N GLU A 88 -8.78 -11.35 -23.78
CA GLU A 88 -7.49 -10.74 -24.16
C GLU A 88 -7.43 -9.19 -24.04
N HIS A 89 -8.45 -8.52 -23.48
CA HIS A 89 -8.45 -7.08 -23.22
C HIS A 89 -7.96 -6.76 -21.80
N PHE A 90 -6.91 -7.48 -21.37
CA PHE A 90 -6.24 -7.26 -20.08
C PHE A 90 -5.15 -6.20 -20.22
N SER A 91 -5.03 -5.34 -19.19
CA SER A 91 -3.92 -4.38 -19.10
C SER A 91 -3.51 -4.11 -17.66
N VAL A 92 -2.28 -3.63 -17.48
CA VAL A 92 -1.72 -3.22 -16.19
C VAL A 92 -1.48 -1.72 -16.21
N THR A 93 -2.01 -1.01 -15.23
CA THR A 93 -1.78 0.43 -15.06
C THR A 93 -0.99 0.64 -13.76
N PRO A 94 0.30 1.00 -13.83
CA PRO A 94 1.07 1.39 -12.66
C PRO A 94 0.47 2.64 -11.99
N LEU A 95 0.41 2.64 -10.65
CA LEU A 95 -0.05 3.74 -9.82
C LEU A 95 1.12 4.33 -9.03
N PHE A 96 1.94 3.47 -8.48
CA PHE A 96 3.12 3.82 -7.71
C PHE A 96 4.21 2.76 -7.88
N GLU A 97 5.45 3.21 -8.00
CA GLU A 97 6.64 2.35 -7.95
C GLU A 97 7.76 3.13 -7.23
N GLY A 98 8.31 2.55 -6.15
CA GLY A 98 9.39 3.23 -5.43
C GLY A 98 9.70 2.66 -4.06
N TRP A 99 10.73 3.21 -3.43
CA TRP A 99 11.16 2.88 -2.08
C TRP A 99 10.33 3.65 -1.07
N GLN A 100 9.77 2.93 -0.09
CA GLN A 100 9.05 3.53 1.04
C GLN A 100 9.06 2.61 2.26
N ALA A 101 8.67 3.15 3.43
CA ALA A 101 8.45 2.35 4.62
C ALA A 101 7.32 1.34 4.37
N LEU A 102 7.58 0.08 4.70
CA LEU A 102 6.60 -1.00 4.62
C LEU A 102 5.61 -0.88 5.77
N ARG A 103 4.39 -1.36 5.55
CA ARG A 103 3.37 -1.47 6.61
C ARG A 103 3.78 -2.55 7.61
N ASP A 104 3.31 -2.46 8.83
CA ASP A 104 3.67 -3.41 9.89
C ASP A 104 3.27 -4.85 9.55
N ASP A 105 2.11 -5.04 8.93
CA ASP A 105 1.64 -6.35 8.48
C ASP A 105 2.50 -6.93 7.34
N GLU A 106 3.04 -6.07 6.48
CA GLU A 106 3.99 -6.45 5.41
C GLU A 106 5.35 -6.82 6.00
N CYS A 107 5.85 -6.02 6.95
CA CYS A 107 7.07 -6.33 7.68
C CYS A 107 6.98 -7.68 8.38
N LEU A 108 5.87 -7.92 9.10
CA LEU A 108 5.61 -9.19 9.78
C LEU A 108 5.60 -10.37 8.81
N ALA A 109 4.89 -10.26 7.68
CA ALA A 109 4.79 -11.31 6.68
C ALA A 109 6.14 -11.62 6.00
N LEU A 110 7.00 -10.62 5.85
CA LEU A 110 8.34 -10.77 5.27
C LEU A 110 9.42 -11.14 6.29
N GLY A 111 9.11 -11.13 7.60
CA GLY A 111 10.08 -11.37 8.67
C GLY A 111 11.04 -10.20 8.87
N LEU A 112 10.59 -8.97 8.63
CA LEU A 112 11.36 -7.73 8.76
C LEU A 112 10.98 -6.99 10.05
N ALA A 113 11.86 -6.11 10.52
CA ALA A 113 11.54 -5.20 11.61
C ALA A 113 10.47 -4.17 11.18
N SER A 114 9.58 -3.75 12.10
CA SER A 114 8.65 -2.65 11.86
C SER A 114 9.38 -1.39 11.39
N GLY A 115 8.80 -0.70 10.40
CA GLY A 115 9.40 0.48 9.79
C GLY A 115 10.52 0.19 8.78
N SER A 116 10.77 -1.08 8.44
CA SER A 116 11.73 -1.43 7.39
C SER A 116 11.32 -0.80 6.06
N GLU A 117 12.34 -0.39 5.28
CA GLU A 117 12.13 0.14 3.93
C GLU A 117 12.16 -0.99 2.90
N GLY A 118 11.26 -0.90 1.93
CA GLY A 118 11.17 -1.84 0.82
C GLY A 118 10.78 -1.19 -0.49
N TRP A 119 10.96 -1.93 -1.57
CA TRP A 119 10.38 -1.58 -2.87
C TRP A 119 8.90 -1.89 -2.86
N VAL A 120 8.11 -0.91 -3.22
CA VAL A 120 6.66 -1.02 -3.31
C VAL A 120 6.22 -0.74 -4.72
N ARG A 121 5.33 -1.58 -5.23
CA ARG A 121 4.68 -1.39 -6.52
C ARG A 121 3.18 -1.56 -6.36
N GLU A 122 2.43 -0.56 -6.79
CA GLU A 122 0.97 -0.55 -6.81
C GLU A 122 0.47 -0.42 -8.23
N VAL A 123 -0.49 -1.25 -8.60
CA VAL A 123 -1.05 -1.25 -9.95
C VAL A 123 -2.55 -1.53 -9.92
N TYR A 124 -3.26 -1.07 -10.95
CA TYR A 124 -4.53 -1.67 -11.32
C TYR A 124 -4.33 -2.74 -12.40
N LEU A 125 -4.95 -3.89 -12.17
CA LEU A 125 -5.15 -4.92 -13.19
C LEU A 125 -6.54 -4.68 -13.78
N ARG A 126 -6.58 -4.40 -15.08
CA ARG A 126 -7.79 -3.97 -15.78
C ARG A 126 -8.28 -5.01 -16.77
N GLY A 127 -9.60 -5.11 -16.92
CA GLY A 127 -10.24 -5.76 -18.06
C GLY A 127 -11.12 -4.77 -18.78
N HIS A 128 -11.03 -4.69 -20.10
CA HIS A 128 -11.77 -3.73 -20.92
C HIS A 128 -11.61 -2.26 -20.48
N GLY A 129 -10.45 -1.92 -19.91
CA GLY A 129 -10.17 -0.59 -19.39
C GLY A 129 -10.70 -0.31 -17.98
N GLU A 130 -11.56 -1.16 -17.41
CA GLU A 130 -12.09 -1.05 -16.06
C GLU A 130 -11.16 -1.68 -15.01
N PRO A 131 -10.91 -1.04 -13.84
CA PRO A 131 -10.11 -1.65 -12.77
C PRO A 131 -10.88 -2.80 -12.12
N TRP A 132 -10.29 -4.01 -12.22
CA TRP A 132 -10.85 -5.22 -11.64
C TRP A 132 -10.14 -5.66 -10.36
N VAL A 133 -8.84 -5.35 -10.29
CA VAL A 133 -8.04 -5.67 -9.11
C VAL A 133 -7.06 -4.53 -8.83
N PHE A 134 -6.94 -4.14 -7.57
CA PHE A 134 -5.82 -3.38 -7.07
C PHE A 134 -4.78 -4.35 -6.53
N ALA A 135 -3.54 -4.25 -6.99
CA ALA A 135 -2.46 -5.09 -6.53
C ALA A 135 -1.33 -4.24 -5.93
N ARG A 136 -0.86 -4.65 -4.75
CA ARG A 136 0.30 -4.08 -4.07
C ARG A 136 1.32 -5.17 -3.81
N SER A 137 2.53 -4.95 -4.33
CA SER A 137 3.66 -5.86 -4.21
C SER A 137 4.78 -5.19 -3.46
N VAL A 138 5.41 -5.90 -2.50
CA VAL A 138 6.47 -5.35 -1.69
C VAL A 138 7.61 -6.34 -1.50
N ALA A 139 8.85 -5.83 -1.46
CA ALA A 139 10.06 -6.60 -1.16
C ALA A 139 11.00 -5.77 -0.29
N GLY A 140 11.64 -6.41 0.71
CA GLY A 140 12.63 -5.75 1.57
C GLY A 140 13.88 -5.34 0.80
N ARG A 141 14.44 -4.18 1.15
CA ARG A 141 15.58 -3.56 0.46
C ARG A 141 16.80 -4.47 0.35
N GLU A 142 17.21 -5.07 1.46
CA GLU A 142 18.42 -5.90 1.48
C GLU A 142 18.24 -7.19 0.67
N ALA A 143 17.08 -7.84 0.81
CA ALA A 143 16.79 -9.07 0.09
C ALA A 143 16.76 -8.83 -1.42
N LEU A 144 16.15 -7.73 -1.87
CA LEU A 144 16.07 -7.36 -3.27
C LEU A 144 17.46 -7.06 -3.87
N ARG A 145 18.31 -6.32 -3.13
CA ARG A 145 19.69 -6.04 -3.57
C ARG A 145 20.53 -7.30 -3.72
N ASN A 146 20.40 -8.23 -2.79
CA ASN A 146 21.18 -9.47 -2.79
C ASN A 146 20.73 -10.45 -3.87
N ASP A 147 19.47 -10.45 -4.22
CA ASP A 147 18.90 -11.31 -5.26
C ASP A 147 19.19 -10.80 -6.68
N GLY A 148 19.29 -9.47 -6.86
CA GLY A 148 19.51 -8.84 -8.16
C GLY A 148 18.28 -8.78 -9.05
N LEU A 149 17.06 -9.05 -8.51
CA LEU A 149 15.81 -8.87 -9.24
C LEU A 149 15.53 -7.38 -9.48
N ASP A 150 15.42 -7.01 -10.74
CA ASP A 150 15.08 -5.65 -11.16
C ASP A 150 13.56 -5.50 -11.30
N LEU A 151 12.92 -5.04 -10.21
CA LEU A 151 11.48 -4.74 -10.21
C LEU A 151 11.16 -3.43 -10.94
N GLU A 152 12.12 -2.51 -11.07
CA GLU A 152 11.94 -1.24 -11.77
C GLU A 152 11.76 -1.48 -13.28
N ALA A 153 12.39 -2.50 -13.82
CA ALA A 153 12.27 -2.87 -15.23
C ALA A 153 10.90 -3.47 -15.63
N LEU A 154 10.00 -3.70 -14.67
CA LEU A 154 8.68 -4.29 -14.97
C LEU A 154 7.78 -3.33 -15.76
N GLY A 155 7.77 -2.02 -15.43
CA GLY A 155 6.90 -1.05 -16.08
C GLY A 155 5.44 -1.50 -16.11
N SER A 156 4.84 -1.60 -17.30
CA SER A 156 3.46 -2.09 -17.49
C SER A 156 3.32 -3.61 -17.55
N ARG A 157 4.42 -4.38 -17.39
CA ARG A 157 4.35 -5.84 -17.36
C ARG A 157 3.76 -6.34 -16.06
N SER A 158 3.07 -7.47 -16.12
CA SER A 158 2.52 -8.11 -14.92
C SER A 158 3.62 -8.79 -14.10
N LEU A 159 3.70 -8.47 -12.80
CA LEU A 159 4.56 -9.21 -11.87
C LEU A 159 4.15 -10.70 -11.79
N GLY A 160 2.85 -10.98 -11.90
CA GLY A 160 2.34 -12.34 -11.91
C GLY A 160 2.93 -13.19 -13.05
N GLU A 161 3.20 -12.60 -14.21
CA GLU A 161 3.90 -13.31 -15.29
C GLU A 161 5.30 -13.75 -14.85
N LEU A 162 6.08 -12.84 -14.26
CA LEU A 162 7.41 -13.14 -13.78
C LEU A 162 7.38 -14.24 -12.71
N LEU A 163 6.52 -14.14 -11.71
CA LEU A 163 6.44 -15.09 -10.61
C LEU A 163 5.99 -16.50 -11.00
N PHE A 164 5.19 -16.63 -12.06
CA PHE A 164 4.70 -17.92 -12.53
C PHE A 164 5.50 -18.50 -13.73
N CYS A 165 6.32 -17.68 -14.39
CA CYS A 165 7.23 -18.14 -15.45
C CYS A 165 8.61 -18.51 -14.87
N ASP A 166 9.06 -17.85 -13.82
CA ASP A 166 10.31 -18.15 -13.14
C ASP A 166 10.09 -19.28 -12.12
N GLN A 167 10.58 -20.48 -12.46
CA GLN A 167 10.49 -21.66 -11.58
C GLN A 167 11.30 -21.51 -10.27
N GLY A 168 12.04 -20.41 -10.09
CA GLY A 168 12.78 -20.11 -8.88
C GLY A 168 11.92 -19.64 -7.72
N PHE A 169 10.67 -19.19 -7.95
CA PHE A 169 9.78 -18.71 -6.90
C PHE A 169 8.87 -19.81 -6.35
N ALA A 170 8.91 -19.99 -5.03
CA ALA A 170 7.97 -20.84 -4.29
C ALA A 170 6.87 -19.99 -3.65
N ARG A 171 5.61 -20.23 -4.04
CA ARG A 171 4.44 -19.54 -3.43
C ARG A 171 4.09 -20.16 -2.09
N GLN A 172 3.97 -19.34 -1.06
CA GLN A 172 3.46 -19.72 0.24
C GLN A 172 1.92 -19.74 0.26
N ALA A 173 1.34 -20.17 1.38
CA ALA A 173 -0.11 -20.23 1.56
C ALA A 173 -0.77 -18.89 1.28
N ILE A 174 -1.97 -18.94 0.68
CA ILE A 174 -2.81 -17.77 0.48
C ILE A 174 -3.46 -17.39 1.81
N GLU A 175 -3.36 -16.12 2.17
CA GLU A 175 -4.10 -15.49 3.25
C GLU A 175 -5.09 -14.48 2.68
N VAL A 176 -6.21 -14.29 3.36
CA VAL A 176 -7.28 -13.37 2.92
C VAL A 176 -7.70 -12.44 4.04
N CYS A 177 -8.22 -11.27 3.68
CA CYS A 177 -8.77 -10.31 4.63
C CYS A 177 -9.94 -9.52 4.02
N ARG A 178 -10.62 -8.76 4.88
CA ARG A 178 -11.37 -7.58 4.46
C ARG A 178 -10.40 -6.42 4.42
N TYR A 179 -10.11 -5.95 3.21
CA TYR A 179 -9.06 -4.96 2.98
C TYR A 179 -9.52 -3.57 3.45
N PRO A 180 -8.71 -2.84 4.23
CA PRO A 180 -9.06 -1.51 4.70
C PRO A 180 -9.22 -0.51 3.56
N SER A 181 -10.31 0.24 3.55
CA SER A 181 -10.56 1.24 2.50
C SER A 181 -9.50 2.35 2.46
N ASN A 182 -8.95 2.73 3.62
CA ASN A 182 -7.87 3.73 3.71
C ASN A 182 -6.51 3.26 3.16
N TRP A 183 -6.40 2.00 2.74
CA TRP A 183 -5.22 1.46 2.06
C TRP A 183 -5.40 1.36 0.54
N LEU A 184 -6.58 1.67 0.05
CA LEU A 184 -6.87 1.74 -1.37
C LEU A 184 -6.33 3.04 -1.98
N PRO A 185 -6.07 3.07 -3.29
CA PRO A 185 -5.72 4.30 -3.99
C PRO A 185 -6.82 5.36 -3.87
N GLU A 186 -6.42 6.63 -3.98
CA GLU A 186 -7.36 7.76 -3.99
C GLU A 186 -8.52 7.54 -5.00
N GLY A 187 -9.73 7.87 -4.56
CA GLY A 187 -10.94 7.68 -5.36
C GLY A 187 -11.61 6.32 -5.21
N GLN A 188 -11.00 5.37 -4.51
CA GLN A 188 -11.64 4.11 -4.11
C GLN A 188 -12.09 4.23 -2.65
N THR A 189 -13.38 4.18 -2.42
CA THR A 189 -13.99 4.37 -1.08
C THR A 189 -14.79 3.16 -0.60
N GLU A 190 -14.84 2.08 -1.40
CA GLU A 190 -15.58 0.88 -1.04
C GLU A 190 -14.98 0.21 0.17
N GLU A 191 -15.83 -0.05 1.16
CA GLU A 191 -15.47 -0.78 2.36
C GLU A 191 -15.66 -2.27 2.23
N GLY A 192 -14.87 -3.03 2.97
CA GLY A 192 -15.04 -4.47 3.10
C GLY A 192 -14.75 -5.27 1.83
N LEU A 193 -13.93 -4.73 0.92
CA LEU A 193 -13.46 -5.47 -0.24
C LEU A 193 -12.64 -6.70 0.18
N TRP A 194 -12.76 -7.77 -0.58
CA TRP A 194 -11.94 -8.92 -0.37
C TRP A 194 -10.53 -8.69 -0.92
N GLY A 195 -9.53 -8.92 -0.05
CA GLY A 195 -8.13 -8.99 -0.42
C GLY A 195 -7.58 -10.39 -0.16
N ARG A 196 -6.66 -10.84 -1.01
CA ARG A 196 -5.82 -11.99 -0.76
C ARG A 196 -4.36 -11.57 -0.85
N ARG A 197 -3.47 -12.29 -0.14
CA ARG A 197 -2.05 -12.12 -0.31
C ARG A 197 -1.32 -13.45 -0.34
N SER A 198 -0.16 -13.47 -0.95
CA SER A 198 0.78 -14.58 -0.89
C SER A 198 2.19 -14.04 -0.84
N ARG A 199 3.03 -14.73 -0.10
CA ARG A 199 4.47 -14.55 -0.14
C ARG A 199 5.05 -15.52 -1.18
N PHE A 200 6.00 -15.02 -1.97
CA PHE A 200 6.78 -15.77 -2.93
C PHE A 200 8.24 -15.71 -2.50
N ASP A 201 8.87 -16.86 -2.33
CA ASP A 201 10.25 -16.96 -1.86
C ASP A 201 11.16 -17.47 -2.96
N ARG A 202 12.32 -16.81 -3.12
CA ARG A 202 13.44 -17.24 -3.95
C ARG A 202 14.75 -17.03 -3.20
N GLY A 203 15.37 -18.10 -2.71
CA GLY A 203 16.52 -17.96 -1.82
C GLY A 203 16.22 -17.13 -0.58
N ALA A 204 16.91 -16.02 -0.39
CA ALA A 204 16.68 -15.07 0.69
C ALA A 204 15.63 -13.97 0.34
N LEU A 205 15.23 -13.86 -0.92
CA LEU A 205 14.23 -12.89 -1.36
C LEU A 205 12.84 -13.38 -1.01
N GLY A 206 12.12 -12.62 -0.17
CA GLY A 206 10.68 -12.72 0.01
C GLY A 206 9.99 -11.57 -0.71
N LEU A 207 9.04 -11.88 -1.57
CA LEU A 207 8.17 -10.93 -2.25
C LEU A 207 6.74 -11.16 -1.80
N LEU A 208 6.09 -10.17 -1.20
CA LEU A 208 4.70 -10.24 -0.78
C LEU A 208 3.83 -9.55 -1.82
N VAL A 209 2.78 -10.24 -2.28
CA VAL A 209 1.82 -9.72 -3.25
C VAL A 209 0.43 -9.76 -2.64
N ALA A 210 -0.18 -8.60 -2.47
CA ALA A 210 -1.58 -8.44 -2.08
C ALA A 210 -2.42 -8.03 -3.29
N GLU A 211 -3.59 -8.65 -3.44
CA GLU A 211 -4.52 -8.47 -4.56
C GLU A 211 -5.92 -8.21 -3.99
N VAL A 212 -6.49 -7.05 -4.24
CA VAL A 212 -7.80 -6.62 -3.76
C VAL A 212 -8.79 -6.64 -4.90
N PHE A 213 -9.85 -7.40 -4.76
CA PHE A 213 -10.86 -7.59 -5.80
C PHE A 213 -11.89 -6.45 -5.76
N LEU A 214 -11.93 -5.68 -6.83
CA LEU A 214 -12.80 -4.51 -6.99
C LEU A 214 -14.18 -4.90 -7.54
N PRO A 215 -15.22 -4.07 -7.36
CA PRO A 215 -16.57 -4.36 -7.84
C PRO A 215 -16.65 -4.69 -9.33
N GLY A 216 -15.88 -4.02 -10.18
CA GLY A 216 -15.83 -4.28 -11.62
C GLY A 216 -15.51 -5.73 -11.98
N LEU A 217 -14.68 -6.42 -11.18
CA LEU A 217 -14.43 -7.85 -11.37
C LEU A 217 -15.68 -8.69 -11.20
N TRP A 218 -16.48 -8.41 -10.16
CA TRP A 218 -17.67 -9.19 -9.86
C TRP A 218 -18.74 -9.01 -10.94
N HIS A 219 -18.94 -7.79 -11.42
CA HIS A 219 -19.83 -7.51 -12.55
C HIS A 219 -19.39 -8.27 -13.81
N ALA A 220 -18.08 -8.26 -14.11
CA ALA A 220 -17.56 -8.99 -15.27
C ALA A 220 -17.71 -10.52 -15.13
N THR A 221 -17.57 -11.07 -13.92
CA THR A 221 -17.75 -12.52 -13.70
C THR A 221 -19.20 -12.97 -13.81
N GLU A 222 -20.16 -12.14 -13.42
CA GLU A 222 -21.60 -12.42 -13.57
C GLU A 222 -21.99 -12.39 -15.04
N ALA A 223 -21.62 -11.32 -15.76
CA ALA A 223 -21.86 -11.21 -17.19
C ALA A 223 -21.27 -12.37 -18.00
N PHE A 224 -20.07 -12.86 -17.64
CA PHE A 224 -19.44 -13.99 -18.28
C PHE A 224 -20.20 -15.32 -18.09
N LYS A 225 -20.93 -15.48 -16.97
CA LYS A 225 -21.75 -16.68 -16.72
C LYS A 225 -23.04 -16.69 -17.54
N GLU A 226 -23.62 -15.51 -17.80
CA GLU A 226 -24.88 -15.39 -18.56
C GLU A 226 -24.70 -15.70 -20.05
N VAL A 227 -23.46 -15.57 -20.58
CA VAL A 227 -23.14 -15.82 -22.01
C VAL A 227 -22.77 -17.28 -22.29
N ARG A 228 -22.64 -18.13 -21.24
CA ARG A 228 -22.32 -19.56 -21.37
C ARG A 228 -23.55 -20.44 -21.24
#